data_46b0ec9a8a630afeafcbae82f8e34dbf
#
_entry.id   46b0ec9a8a630afeafcbae82f8e34dbf
#
_cell.length_a   1.000
_cell.length_b   1.000
_cell.length_c   1.000
_cell.angle_alpha   90.00
_cell.angle_beta   90.00
_cell.angle_gamma   90.00
#
_symmetry.space_group_name_H-M   'P 1'
#
loop_
_entity.id
_entity.type
_entity.pdbx_description
1 polymer ?
#
loop_
_entity_poly.entity_id
_entity_poly.type
_entity_poly.pdbx_seq_one_letter_code
_entity_poly.pdbx_strand_id
1 'polypeptide(L)'
;ALFHDLGMEDKEKLFKYRRSSRVNIYVLDHYKDYFYGFMVPSTGYLRYYDIVTYEDGFVLLFPNENTREVAEFAPSGKLFHTLKASREWGRMLEIGTIGALNDAIAEGRMQEIILTQEALFEERIGHLADTIVKSGGKKFIMIAGPSSSGKTTFSHRLSIQLAAKGLKPHPFPLDDYYVNRDQCPRDENGG
;
A
#
# COMPACT_ATOMS: atom_id res chain seq x y z
N ALA A 1 12.69 26.02 -8.47
CA ALA A 1 13.73 26.13 -9.48
C ALA A 1 14.10 24.75 -10.02
N LEU A 2 14.99 23.95 -9.37
CA LEU A 2 15.52 22.71 -9.97
C LEU A 2 14.44 21.74 -10.46
N PHE A 3 13.49 21.35 -9.63
CA PHE A 3 12.46 20.39 -9.99
C PHE A 3 11.46 20.93 -11.01
N HIS A 4 11.19 22.21 -10.97
CA HIS A 4 10.43 22.92 -12.00
C HIS A 4 11.15 22.84 -13.38
N ASP A 5 12.42 23.18 -13.41
CA ASP A 5 13.24 23.17 -14.63
C ASP A 5 13.42 21.76 -15.24
N LEU A 6 13.32 20.74 -14.38
CA LEU A 6 13.34 19.32 -14.78
C LEU A 6 11.95 18.74 -15.13
N GLY A 7 10.87 19.52 -15.03
CA GLY A 7 9.50 19.07 -15.28
C GLY A 7 8.96 18.09 -14.22
N MET A 8 9.55 18.08 -13.02
CA MET A 8 9.15 17.21 -11.90
C MET A 8 8.13 17.91 -10.98
N GLU A 9 6.94 18.16 -11.50
CA GLU A 9 5.89 18.93 -10.80
C GLU A 9 5.47 18.32 -9.46
N ASP A 10 5.44 17.01 -9.35
CA ASP A 10 5.10 16.30 -8.13
C ASP A 10 6.09 16.60 -7.01
N LYS A 11 7.38 16.67 -7.33
CA LYS A 11 8.44 17.04 -6.39
C LYS A 11 8.45 18.52 -6.07
N GLU A 12 8.19 19.37 -7.04
CA GLU A 12 8.04 20.81 -6.80
C GLU A 12 6.93 21.07 -5.77
N LYS A 13 5.75 20.46 -5.94
CA LYS A 13 4.64 20.54 -4.99
C LYS A 13 5.00 19.95 -3.63
N LEU A 14 5.69 18.82 -3.59
CA LEU A 14 6.13 18.20 -2.34
C LEU A 14 7.04 19.14 -1.54
N PHE A 15 8.02 19.76 -2.20
CA PHE A 15 8.98 20.65 -1.54
C PHE A 15 8.40 21.99 -1.08
N LYS A 16 7.27 22.44 -1.63
CA LYS A 16 6.54 23.62 -1.20
C LYS A 16 6.18 23.57 0.30
N TYR A 17 5.89 22.37 0.82
CA TYR A 17 5.46 22.15 2.22
C TYR A 17 6.55 21.66 3.14
N ARG A 18 7.75 21.48 2.63
CA ARG A 18 8.87 20.97 3.44
C ARG A 18 9.45 22.06 4.32
N ARG A 19 9.61 21.75 5.62
CA ARG A 19 10.19 22.69 6.61
C ARG A 19 11.72 22.80 6.52
N SER A 20 12.41 21.81 5.93
CA SER A 20 13.87 21.82 5.80
C SER A 20 14.32 22.77 4.69
N SER A 21 15.27 23.64 4.99
CA SER A 21 15.85 24.57 4.02
C SER A 21 16.86 23.93 3.07
N ARG A 22 17.26 22.69 3.32
CA ARG A 22 18.24 21.94 2.51
C ARG A 22 17.75 20.56 2.18
N VAL A 23 18.16 20.07 1.01
CA VAL A 23 17.88 18.72 0.51
C VAL A 23 19.09 18.21 -0.26
N ASN A 24 19.39 16.92 -0.09
CA ASN A 24 20.44 16.27 -0.85
C ASN A 24 19.94 15.96 -2.24
N ILE A 25 20.61 16.45 -3.26
CA ILE A 25 20.36 16.08 -4.65
C ILE A 25 21.44 15.10 -5.08
N TYR A 26 21.02 13.98 -5.60
CA TYR A 26 21.88 12.98 -6.19
C TYR A 26 21.98 13.21 -7.69
N VAL A 27 23.17 13.03 -8.22
CA VAL A 27 23.47 13.26 -9.64
C VAL A 27 24.04 11.97 -10.23
N LEU A 28 23.38 11.47 -11.26
CA LEU A 28 23.86 10.36 -12.06
C LEU A 28 23.95 10.85 -13.53
N ASP A 29 25.16 11.18 -13.94
CA ASP A 29 25.43 11.81 -15.23
C ASP A 29 24.61 13.12 -15.36
N HIS A 30 23.70 13.19 -16.32
CA HIS A 30 22.79 14.33 -16.52
C HIS A 30 21.50 14.25 -15.68
N TYR A 31 21.19 13.10 -15.09
CA TYR A 31 19.98 12.89 -14.28
C TYR A 31 20.20 13.41 -12.86
N LYS A 32 19.29 14.24 -12.38
CA LYS A 32 19.33 14.84 -11.04
C LYS A 32 18.03 14.55 -10.32
N ASP A 33 18.12 14.03 -9.11
CA ASP A 33 16.92 13.72 -8.33
C ASP A 33 17.19 13.75 -6.82
N TYR A 34 16.11 13.70 -6.07
CA TYR A 34 16.09 13.61 -4.62
C TYR A 34 15.69 12.20 -4.19
N PHE A 35 16.46 11.61 -3.30
CA PHE A 35 16.14 10.32 -2.69
C PHE A 35 16.30 10.39 -1.18
N TYR A 36 15.54 9.55 -0.49
CA TYR A 36 15.66 9.36 0.94
C TYR A 36 16.86 8.46 1.25
N GLY A 37 17.62 8.82 2.28
CA GLY A 37 18.75 8.03 2.74
C GLY A 37 20.01 8.19 1.89
N PHE A 38 20.88 7.21 2.00
CA PHE A 38 22.16 7.20 1.32
C PHE A 38 22.09 6.40 0.01
N MET A 39 22.71 6.93 -1.02
CA MET A 39 22.92 6.25 -2.29
C MET A 39 24.34 5.70 -2.34
N VAL A 40 24.52 4.58 -3.04
CA VAL A 40 25.86 4.06 -3.31
C VAL A 40 26.64 5.01 -4.20
N PRO A 41 27.99 5.08 -4.06
CA PRO A 41 28.81 6.02 -4.83
C PRO A 41 28.83 5.77 -6.34
N SER A 42 28.47 4.58 -6.78
CA SER A 42 28.49 4.18 -8.19
C SER A 42 27.48 3.08 -8.45
N THR A 43 26.88 3.09 -9.65
CA THR A 43 26.00 2.00 -10.14
C THR A 43 26.70 0.64 -10.20
N GLY A 44 28.04 0.60 -10.26
CA GLY A 44 28.83 -0.63 -10.22
C GLY A 44 28.67 -1.46 -8.93
N TYR A 45 28.08 -0.90 -7.87
CA TYR A 45 27.69 -1.67 -6.66
C TYR A 45 26.43 -2.48 -6.87
N LEU A 46 25.58 -2.13 -7.85
CA LEU A 46 24.32 -2.81 -8.17
C LEU A 46 24.59 -3.93 -9.19
N ARG A 47 24.99 -5.10 -8.71
CA ARG A 47 25.41 -6.22 -9.56
C ARG A 47 24.37 -7.29 -9.77
N TYR A 48 23.43 -7.41 -8.83
CA TYR A 48 22.46 -8.49 -8.79
C TYR A 48 21.05 -7.89 -8.84
N TYR A 49 20.47 -7.85 -10.01
CA TYR A 49 19.09 -7.45 -10.24
C TYR A 49 18.64 -7.97 -11.59
N ASP A 50 17.35 -8.02 -11.79
CA ASP A 50 16.75 -8.25 -13.10
C ASP A 50 15.57 -7.32 -13.32
N ILE A 51 15.21 -7.10 -14.57
CA ILE A 51 14.07 -6.28 -14.96
C ILE A 51 13.22 -7.08 -15.93
N VAL A 52 11.96 -7.34 -15.54
CA VAL A 52 11.00 -8.05 -16.38
C VAL A 52 9.83 -7.15 -16.73
N THR A 53 9.36 -7.25 -17.96
CA THR A 53 8.11 -6.56 -18.35
C THR A 53 6.92 -7.25 -17.72
N TYR A 54 5.98 -6.45 -17.20
CA TYR A 54 4.75 -6.97 -16.62
C TYR A 54 3.60 -5.99 -16.86
N GLU A 55 2.55 -6.46 -17.51
CA GLU A 55 1.41 -5.64 -17.94
C GLU A 55 1.87 -4.41 -18.76
N ASP A 56 1.51 -3.21 -18.35
CA ASP A 56 1.86 -1.93 -18.95
C ASP A 56 3.12 -1.27 -18.34
N GLY A 57 3.91 -2.04 -17.60
CA GLY A 57 5.08 -1.57 -16.91
C GLY A 57 6.23 -2.57 -16.83
N PHE A 58 7.00 -2.47 -15.78
CA PHE A 58 8.09 -3.40 -15.49
C PHE A 58 8.21 -3.66 -13.99
N VAL A 59 8.81 -4.79 -13.64
CA VAL A 59 9.13 -5.16 -12.26
C VAL A 59 10.64 -5.25 -12.14
N LEU A 60 11.19 -4.56 -11.14
CA LEU A 60 12.59 -4.67 -10.75
C LEU A 60 12.70 -5.76 -9.68
N LEU A 61 13.48 -6.79 -9.98
CA LEU A 61 13.73 -7.92 -9.10
C LEU A 61 15.04 -7.71 -8.34
N PHE A 62 14.98 -7.93 -7.03
CA PHE A 62 16.13 -7.82 -6.13
C PHE A 62 16.69 -9.20 -5.78
N PRO A 63 17.97 -9.28 -5.40
CA PRO A 63 18.57 -10.52 -4.97
C PRO A 63 18.06 -10.95 -3.60
N ASN A 64 18.05 -12.24 -3.36
CA ASN A 64 17.88 -12.80 -2.03
C ASN A 64 19.08 -12.42 -1.15
N GLU A 65 18.82 -12.01 0.09
CA GLU A 65 19.87 -11.57 1.03
C GLU A 65 20.93 -12.64 1.32
N ASN A 66 20.54 -13.91 1.32
CA ASN A 66 21.43 -15.02 1.68
C ASN A 66 22.18 -15.59 0.48
N THR A 67 21.52 -15.78 -0.66
CA THR A 67 22.10 -16.47 -1.83
C THR A 67 22.68 -15.50 -2.86
N ARG A 68 22.31 -14.22 -2.82
CA ARG A 68 22.60 -13.23 -3.86
C ARG A 68 22.04 -13.58 -5.24
N GLU A 69 21.20 -14.58 -5.34
CA GLU A 69 20.50 -14.95 -6.55
C GLU A 69 19.23 -14.11 -6.70
N VAL A 70 18.96 -13.65 -7.89
CA VAL A 70 17.73 -12.93 -8.20
C VAL A 70 16.60 -13.94 -8.26
N ALA A 71 15.54 -13.72 -7.47
CA ALA A 71 14.41 -14.62 -7.43
C ALA A 71 13.66 -14.63 -8.78
N GLU A 72 13.13 -15.79 -9.14
CA GLU A 72 12.24 -15.91 -10.30
C GLU A 72 10.98 -15.05 -10.09
N PHE A 73 10.56 -14.37 -11.13
CA PHE A 73 9.38 -13.51 -11.06
C PHE A 73 8.08 -14.33 -10.96
N ALA A 74 7.41 -14.22 -9.83
CA ALA A 74 6.09 -14.80 -9.60
C ALA A 74 5.02 -13.69 -9.57
N PRO A 75 4.25 -13.49 -10.64
CA PRO A 75 3.30 -12.40 -10.72
C PRO A 75 2.12 -12.58 -9.74
N SER A 76 1.77 -11.52 -9.03
CA SER A 76 0.58 -11.45 -8.20
C SER A 76 -0.44 -10.49 -8.82
N GLY A 77 -1.23 -11.00 -9.78
CA GLY A 77 -2.21 -10.20 -10.51
C GLY A 77 -3.21 -9.49 -9.61
N LYS A 78 -3.68 -10.15 -8.54
CA LYS A 78 -4.62 -9.53 -7.59
C LYS A 78 -4.01 -8.30 -6.90
N LEU A 79 -2.77 -8.41 -6.44
CA LEU A 79 -2.06 -7.30 -5.80
C LEU A 79 -1.84 -6.17 -6.81
N PHE A 80 -1.37 -6.49 -8.00
CA PHE A 80 -1.12 -5.51 -9.05
C PHE A 80 -2.38 -4.72 -9.40
N HIS A 81 -3.50 -5.40 -9.68
CA HIS A 81 -4.76 -4.72 -10.02
C HIS A 81 -5.32 -3.89 -8.85
N THR A 82 -5.14 -4.35 -7.61
CA THR A 82 -5.56 -3.58 -6.43
C THR A 82 -4.75 -2.29 -6.29
N LEU A 83 -3.43 -2.37 -6.47
CA LEU A 83 -2.56 -1.18 -6.42
C LEU A 83 -2.84 -0.22 -7.58
N LYS A 84 -3.08 -0.76 -8.78
CA LYS A 84 -3.45 0.04 -9.97
C LYS A 84 -4.77 0.78 -9.74
N ALA A 85 -5.81 0.09 -9.25
CA ALA A 85 -7.09 0.69 -8.93
C ALA A 85 -6.98 1.78 -7.85
N SER A 86 -6.17 1.56 -6.81
CA SER A 86 -5.92 2.56 -5.77
C SER A 86 -5.22 3.81 -6.33
N ARG A 87 -4.26 3.62 -7.22
CA ARG A 87 -3.54 4.72 -7.90
C ARG A 87 -4.45 5.52 -8.81
N GLU A 88 -5.28 4.85 -9.59
CA GLU A 88 -6.29 5.46 -10.47
C GLU A 88 -7.26 6.33 -9.66
N TRP A 89 -7.72 5.80 -8.53
CA TRP A 89 -8.60 6.52 -7.62
C TRP A 89 -7.95 7.81 -7.07
N GLY A 90 -6.70 7.74 -6.64
CA GLY A 90 -5.95 8.92 -6.22
C GLY A 90 -5.83 9.99 -7.32
N ARG A 91 -5.70 9.56 -8.58
CA ARG A 91 -5.69 10.47 -9.74
C ARG A 91 -7.04 11.12 -9.98
N MET A 92 -8.14 10.35 -9.91
CA MET A 92 -9.50 10.90 -10.09
C MET A 92 -9.85 11.97 -9.05
N LEU A 93 -9.33 11.82 -7.83
CA LEU A 93 -9.49 12.82 -6.77
C LEU A 93 -8.46 13.96 -6.81
N GLU A 94 -7.55 13.94 -7.79
CA GLU A 94 -6.46 14.91 -7.92
C GLU A 94 -5.50 14.93 -6.72
N ILE A 95 -5.43 13.82 -5.95
CA ILE A 95 -4.55 13.61 -4.80
C ILE A 95 -3.58 12.46 -5.02
N GLY A 96 -3.22 12.19 -6.27
CA GLY A 96 -2.35 11.07 -6.66
C GLY A 96 -0.91 11.16 -6.16
N THR A 97 -0.49 12.32 -5.65
CA THR A 97 0.83 12.54 -5.04
C THR A 97 0.69 13.24 -3.69
N ILE A 98 1.71 13.09 -2.83
CA ILE A 98 1.72 13.78 -1.52
C ILE A 98 1.69 15.31 -1.69
N GLY A 99 2.38 15.83 -2.71
CA GLY A 99 2.33 17.26 -3.02
C GLY A 99 0.93 17.75 -3.35
N ALA A 100 0.20 17.02 -4.20
CA ALA A 100 -1.17 17.32 -4.55
C ALA A 100 -2.12 17.21 -3.35
N LEU A 101 -1.95 16.18 -2.51
CA LEU A 101 -2.71 16.05 -1.27
C LEU A 101 -2.47 17.24 -0.32
N ASN A 102 -1.22 17.68 -0.17
CA ASN A 102 -0.88 18.84 0.64
C ASN A 102 -1.49 20.14 0.09
N ASP A 103 -1.51 20.32 -1.23
CA ASP A 103 -2.20 21.46 -1.86
C ASP A 103 -3.69 21.43 -1.53
N ALA A 104 -4.36 20.30 -1.71
CA ALA A 104 -5.78 20.13 -1.41
C ALA A 104 -6.10 20.39 0.09
N ILE A 105 -5.23 19.96 1.00
CA ILE A 105 -5.36 20.26 2.45
C ILE A 105 -5.23 21.76 2.70
N ALA A 106 -4.26 22.42 2.09
CA ALA A 106 -4.05 23.86 2.23
C ALA A 106 -5.23 24.69 1.65
N GLU A 107 -5.90 24.16 0.66
CA GLU A 107 -7.13 24.73 0.06
C GLU A 107 -8.41 24.46 0.90
N GLY A 108 -8.29 23.72 2.01
CA GLY A 108 -9.41 23.41 2.91
C GLY A 108 -10.27 22.22 2.48
N ARG A 109 -9.85 21.41 1.50
CA ARG A 109 -10.59 20.26 0.96
C ARG A 109 -10.46 18.98 1.79
N MET A 110 -9.79 19.01 2.93
CA MET A 110 -9.51 17.82 3.75
C MET A 110 -10.78 17.04 4.12
N GLN A 111 -11.83 17.73 4.54
CA GLN A 111 -13.09 17.09 4.94
C GLN A 111 -13.78 16.41 3.75
N GLU A 112 -13.82 17.05 2.60
CA GLU A 112 -14.36 16.48 1.36
C GLU A 112 -13.62 15.20 0.97
N ILE A 113 -12.30 15.22 1.00
CA ILE A 113 -11.45 14.07 0.70
C ILE A 113 -11.74 12.90 1.65
N ILE A 114 -11.83 13.16 2.96
CA ILE A 114 -12.15 12.13 3.96
C ILE A 114 -13.52 11.51 3.68
N LEU A 115 -14.55 12.31 3.50
CA LEU A 115 -15.91 11.83 3.26
C LEU A 115 -16.01 11.02 1.95
N THR A 116 -15.31 11.45 0.91
CA THR A 116 -15.28 10.74 -0.37
C THR A 116 -14.56 9.39 -0.23
N GLN A 117 -13.45 9.33 0.51
CA GLN A 117 -12.74 8.07 0.79
C GLN A 117 -13.58 7.12 1.64
N GLU A 118 -14.30 7.61 2.64
CA GLU A 118 -15.22 6.81 3.45
C GLU A 118 -16.36 6.25 2.60
N ALA A 119 -16.95 7.04 1.73
CA ALA A 119 -18.02 6.61 0.83
C ALA A 119 -17.55 5.49 -0.12
N LEU A 120 -16.36 5.64 -0.73
CA LEU A 120 -15.76 4.60 -1.55
C LEU A 120 -15.47 3.32 -0.77
N PHE A 121 -14.99 3.45 0.44
CA PHE A 121 -14.70 2.31 1.31
C PHE A 121 -15.97 1.52 1.62
N GLU A 122 -17.07 2.19 1.98
CA GLU A 122 -18.36 1.56 2.23
C GLU A 122 -18.93 0.88 0.97
N GLU A 123 -18.84 1.52 -0.18
CA GLU A 123 -19.26 0.94 -1.45
C GLU A 123 -18.52 -0.37 -1.73
N ARG A 124 -17.20 -0.38 -1.61
CA ARG A 124 -16.37 -1.57 -1.85
C ARG A 124 -16.68 -2.71 -0.89
N ILE A 125 -16.89 -2.40 0.40
CA ILE A 125 -17.30 -3.41 1.38
C ILE A 125 -18.69 -3.93 1.07
N GLY A 126 -19.61 -3.06 0.66
CA GLY A 126 -20.95 -3.44 0.23
C GLY A 126 -20.94 -4.45 -0.94
N HIS A 127 -20.14 -4.18 -1.97
CA HIS A 127 -19.93 -5.10 -3.10
C HIS A 127 -19.33 -6.45 -2.67
N LEU A 128 -18.37 -6.42 -1.73
CA LEU A 128 -17.80 -7.65 -1.18
C LEU A 128 -18.86 -8.46 -0.43
N ALA A 129 -19.67 -7.81 0.39
CA ALA A 129 -20.77 -8.42 1.10
C ALA A 129 -21.79 -9.06 0.14
N ASP A 130 -22.12 -8.39 -0.98
CA ASP A 130 -22.96 -8.98 -2.04
C ASP A 130 -22.35 -10.24 -2.64
N THR A 131 -21.05 -10.22 -2.90
CA THR A 131 -20.32 -11.36 -3.43
C THR A 131 -20.35 -12.55 -2.47
N ILE A 132 -20.17 -12.29 -1.16
CA ILE A 132 -20.24 -13.32 -0.12
C ILE A 132 -21.65 -13.93 -0.05
N VAL A 133 -22.67 -13.10 -0.01
CA VAL A 133 -24.07 -13.55 0.04
C VAL A 133 -24.44 -14.38 -1.19
N LYS A 134 -24.09 -13.90 -2.40
CA LYS A 134 -24.34 -14.61 -3.67
C LYS A 134 -23.62 -15.95 -3.75
N SER A 135 -22.43 -16.08 -3.16
CA SER A 135 -21.69 -17.34 -3.17
C SER A 135 -22.27 -18.40 -2.25
N GLY A 136 -23.15 -18.05 -1.31
CA GLY A 136 -23.88 -18.94 -0.42
C GLY A 136 -23.00 -19.86 0.45
N GLY A 137 -23.55 -20.39 1.54
CA GLY A 137 -22.94 -21.49 2.31
C GLY A 137 -21.59 -21.19 2.99
N LYS A 138 -21.10 -19.96 2.97
CA LYS A 138 -19.84 -19.60 3.63
C LYS A 138 -20.05 -19.51 5.13
N LYS A 139 -19.37 -20.38 5.89
CA LYS A 139 -19.41 -20.39 7.36
C LYS A 139 -18.31 -19.51 7.97
N PHE A 140 -17.18 -19.41 7.29
CA PHE A 140 -16.03 -18.64 7.74
C PHE A 140 -15.54 -17.69 6.64
N ILE A 141 -15.23 -16.48 7.04
CA ILE A 141 -14.59 -15.45 6.20
C ILE A 141 -13.29 -15.08 6.90
N MET A 142 -12.17 -15.43 6.30
CA MET A 142 -10.85 -15.15 6.85
C MET A 142 -10.33 -13.82 6.32
N ILE A 143 -9.94 -12.91 7.22
CA ILE A 143 -9.38 -11.61 6.91
C ILE A 143 -7.93 -11.60 7.37
N ALA A 144 -7.00 -11.58 6.43
CA ALA A 144 -5.56 -11.51 6.69
C ALA A 144 -4.96 -10.20 6.19
N GLY A 145 -3.91 -9.77 6.83
CA GLY A 145 -3.17 -8.56 6.44
C GLY A 145 -2.07 -8.23 7.46
N PRO A 146 -1.12 -7.37 7.11
CA PRO A 146 -0.04 -6.98 8.01
C PRO A 146 -0.55 -6.24 9.26
N SER A 147 0.34 -6.04 10.23
CA SER A 147 0.02 -5.24 11.42
C SER A 147 -0.38 -3.82 11.00
N SER A 148 -1.32 -3.23 11.73
CA SER A 148 -1.85 -1.88 11.49
C SER A 148 -2.50 -1.66 10.09
N SER A 149 -2.86 -2.72 9.38
CA SER A 149 -3.53 -2.63 8.06
C SER A 149 -5.04 -2.35 8.13
N GLY A 150 -5.60 -2.19 9.34
CA GLY A 150 -7.04 -1.93 9.52
C GLY A 150 -7.93 -3.17 9.48
N LYS A 151 -7.39 -4.39 9.65
CA LYS A 151 -8.17 -5.64 9.67
C LYS A 151 -9.39 -5.58 10.59
N THR A 152 -9.22 -5.09 11.80
CA THR A 152 -10.30 -5.00 12.81
C THR A 152 -11.40 -4.07 12.33
N THR A 153 -11.07 -2.86 11.88
CA THR A 153 -12.04 -1.91 11.33
C THR A 153 -12.78 -2.49 10.13
N PHE A 154 -12.04 -3.13 9.22
CA PHE A 154 -12.61 -3.78 8.05
C PHE A 154 -13.58 -4.90 8.43
N SER A 155 -13.22 -5.78 9.40
CA SER A 155 -14.08 -6.87 9.83
C SER A 155 -15.39 -6.38 10.45
N HIS A 156 -15.35 -5.32 11.26
CA HIS A 156 -16.55 -4.71 11.82
C HIS A 156 -17.45 -4.10 10.74
N ARG A 157 -16.89 -3.33 9.80
CA ARG A 157 -17.64 -2.74 8.70
C ARG A 157 -18.25 -3.80 7.78
N LEU A 158 -17.49 -4.85 7.45
CA LEU A 158 -18.01 -5.97 6.68
C LEU A 158 -19.15 -6.68 7.42
N SER A 159 -19.04 -6.86 8.74
CA SER A 159 -20.11 -7.44 9.56
C SER A 159 -21.40 -6.62 9.49
N ILE A 160 -21.30 -5.30 9.53
CA ILE A 160 -22.47 -4.40 9.39
C ILE A 160 -23.12 -4.59 8.02
N GLN A 161 -22.34 -4.62 6.94
CA GLN A 161 -22.84 -4.82 5.59
C GLN A 161 -23.48 -6.19 5.41
N LEU A 162 -22.92 -7.26 5.99
CA LEU A 162 -23.50 -8.59 5.97
C LEU A 162 -24.80 -8.66 6.78
N ALA A 163 -24.85 -7.99 7.94
CA ALA A 163 -26.07 -7.90 8.75
C ALA A 163 -27.18 -7.17 8.02
N ALA A 164 -26.88 -6.08 7.30
CA ALA A 164 -27.83 -5.37 6.46
C ALA A 164 -28.40 -6.24 5.32
N LYS A 165 -27.74 -7.34 4.96
CA LYS A 165 -28.18 -8.33 3.98
C LYS A 165 -28.85 -9.58 4.61
N GLY A 166 -29.16 -9.51 5.92
CA GLY A 166 -29.91 -10.54 6.65
C GLY A 166 -29.06 -11.66 7.25
N LEU A 167 -27.73 -11.57 7.19
CA LEU A 167 -26.85 -12.52 7.85
C LEU A 167 -26.62 -12.13 9.32
N LYS A 168 -26.11 -13.07 10.13
CA LYS A 168 -25.72 -12.85 11.52
C LYS A 168 -24.23 -13.11 11.70
N PRO A 169 -23.36 -12.21 11.23
CA PRO A 169 -21.92 -12.38 11.38
C PRO A 169 -21.47 -12.19 12.81
N HIS A 170 -20.44 -12.93 13.21
CA HIS A 170 -19.76 -12.79 14.49
C HIS A 170 -18.28 -12.50 14.19
N PRO A 171 -17.80 -11.24 14.34
CA PRO A 171 -16.38 -10.93 14.26
C PRO A 171 -15.60 -11.67 15.35
N PHE A 172 -14.49 -12.27 14.97
CA PHE A 172 -13.72 -13.15 15.83
C PHE A 172 -12.23 -12.78 15.72
N PRO A 173 -11.73 -11.88 16.57
CA PRO A 173 -10.32 -11.50 16.56
C PRO A 173 -9.45 -12.65 17.06
N LEU A 174 -8.52 -13.13 16.28
CA LEU A 174 -7.58 -14.19 16.71
C LEU A 174 -6.63 -13.69 17.80
N ASP A 175 -6.39 -12.38 17.88
CA ASP A 175 -5.54 -11.76 18.88
C ASP A 175 -6.05 -11.98 20.32
N ASP A 176 -7.36 -12.16 20.51
CA ASP A 176 -7.97 -12.44 21.81
C ASP A 176 -7.64 -13.84 22.35
N TYR A 177 -7.08 -14.71 21.52
CA TYR A 177 -6.75 -16.11 21.86
C TYR A 177 -5.25 -16.34 22.02
N TYR A 178 -4.43 -15.30 21.89
CA TYR A 178 -3.02 -15.43 22.16
C TYR A 178 -2.76 -15.64 23.65
N VAL A 179 -1.95 -16.64 23.94
CA VAL A 179 -1.39 -16.88 25.26
C VAL A 179 -0.01 -16.26 25.36
N ASN A 180 0.49 -16.10 26.59
CA ASN A 180 1.85 -15.64 26.81
C ASN A 180 2.88 -16.59 26.19
N ARG A 181 4.02 -16.08 25.79
CA ARG A 181 5.07 -16.87 25.10
C ARG A 181 5.56 -18.08 25.90
N ASP A 182 5.57 -17.98 27.23
CA ASP A 182 5.90 -19.04 28.18
C ASP A 182 4.87 -20.18 28.22
N GLN A 183 3.65 -19.88 27.76
CA GLN A 183 2.51 -20.82 27.71
C GLN A 183 2.27 -21.37 26.30
N CYS A 184 3.00 -20.90 25.31
CA CYS A 184 2.85 -21.41 23.94
C CYS A 184 3.31 -22.87 23.87
N PRO A 185 2.57 -23.76 23.19
CA PRO A 185 3.04 -25.11 22.86
C PRO A 185 4.33 -24.99 22.06
N ARG A 186 5.35 -25.73 22.47
CA ARG A 186 6.60 -25.80 21.75
C ARG A 186 6.57 -26.96 20.77
N ASP A 187 7.20 -26.78 19.60
CA ASP A 187 7.40 -27.87 18.67
C ASP A 187 8.47 -28.87 19.18
N GLU A 188 8.67 -29.97 18.47
CA GLU A 188 9.65 -31.00 18.84
C GLU A 188 11.09 -30.47 18.88
N ASN A 189 11.38 -29.30 18.29
CA ASN A 189 12.67 -28.64 18.25
C ASN A 189 12.79 -27.48 19.29
N GLY A 190 11.74 -27.25 20.09
CA GLY A 190 11.74 -26.28 21.17
C GLY A 190 11.48 -24.83 20.74
N GLY A 191 11.02 -24.59 19.49
CA GLY A 191 10.65 -23.28 18.93
C GLY A 191 9.18 -22.93 19.09
#